data_b52c32bd8d3e41b9bcb84eb20e65b547
#
_entry.id   b52c32bd8d3e41b9bcb84eb20e65b547
#
_cell.length_a   1.000
_cell.length_b   1.000
_cell.length_c   1.000
_cell.angle_alpha   90.00
_cell.angle_beta   90.00
_cell.angle_gamma   90.00
#
_symmetry.space_group_name_H-M   'P 1'
#
loop_
_entity.id
_entity.type
_entity.pdbx_description
1 polymer ?
#
loop_
_entity_poly.entity_id
_entity_poly.type
_entity_poly.pdbx_seq_one_letter_code
_entity_poly.pdbx_strand_id
1 'polypeptide(L)'
;MDAIRIVYLIFVHLLADIVLQGNKMNELKHRKMLYLSVHGGIYMVVLIIATQFTLLIGLTPILALKFAVFNGLAHFVVDFFTGGWKETKWAKSSIRNHSLITIFDHFIHITLLLLSYDYLLDGRILLGGSIIV
;
A
#
# COMPACT_ATOMS: atom_id res chain seq x y z
N MET A 1 7.75 12.32 10.71
CA MET A 1 8.41 11.28 9.86
C MET A 1 9.55 11.92 9.07
N ASP A 2 10.72 11.30 9.00
CA ASP A 2 11.85 11.84 8.23
C ASP A 2 11.77 11.45 6.72
N ALA A 3 12.50 12.20 5.88
CA ALA A 3 12.45 12.03 4.43
C ALA A 3 12.89 10.62 3.96
N ILE A 4 13.84 10.01 4.66
CA ILE A 4 14.36 8.67 4.30
C ILE A 4 13.27 7.63 4.47
N ARG A 5 12.50 7.67 5.55
CA ARG A 5 11.38 6.75 5.80
C ARG A 5 10.25 6.94 4.78
N ILE A 6 9.94 8.20 4.43
CA ILE A 6 8.96 8.49 3.38
C ILE A 6 9.37 7.84 2.07
N VAL A 7 10.58 8.11 1.60
CA VAL A 7 11.11 7.56 0.35
C VAL A 7 11.13 6.03 0.39
N TYR A 8 11.56 5.45 1.50
CA TYR A 8 11.58 4.00 1.67
C TYR A 8 10.18 3.38 1.57
N LEU A 9 9.19 3.92 2.29
CA LEU A 9 7.82 3.40 2.25
C LEU A 9 7.18 3.53 0.87
N ILE A 10 7.41 4.65 0.17
CA ILE A 10 6.96 4.84 -1.21
C ILE A 10 7.64 3.81 -2.12
N PHE A 11 8.93 3.60 -1.99
CA PHE A 11 9.66 2.61 -2.77
C PHE A 11 9.12 1.19 -2.55
N VAL A 12 8.89 0.78 -1.30
CA VAL A 12 8.31 -0.52 -0.95
C VAL A 12 6.91 -0.68 -1.55
N HIS A 13 6.08 0.38 -1.46
CA HIS A 13 4.76 0.38 -2.06
C HIS A 13 4.82 0.15 -3.59
N LEU A 14 5.65 0.92 -4.30
CA LEU A 14 5.79 0.79 -5.75
C LEU A 14 6.38 -0.57 -6.16
N LEU A 15 7.31 -1.11 -5.38
CA LEU A 15 7.86 -2.44 -5.59
C LEU A 15 6.76 -3.50 -5.48
N ALA A 16 5.95 -3.44 -4.45
CA ALA A 16 4.87 -4.41 -4.22
C ALA A 16 3.76 -4.29 -5.27
N ASP A 17 3.35 -3.07 -5.60
CA ASP A 17 2.20 -2.81 -6.45
C ASP A 17 2.51 -2.91 -7.96
N ILE A 18 3.71 -2.54 -8.39
CA ILE A 18 4.07 -2.51 -9.81
C ILE A 18 4.95 -3.68 -10.21
N VAL A 19 6.03 -3.93 -9.45
CA VAL A 19 7.05 -4.90 -9.86
C VAL A 19 6.63 -6.33 -9.58
N LEU A 20 6.03 -6.60 -8.40
CA LEU A 20 5.72 -7.96 -7.96
C LEU A 20 4.37 -8.49 -8.44
N GLN A 21 3.48 -7.64 -8.96
CA GLN A 21 2.15 -8.12 -9.39
C GLN A 21 2.14 -8.89 -10.71
N GLY A 22 3.14 -8.72 -11.59
CA GLY A 22 3.21 -9.38 -12.89
C GLY A 22 2.07 -9.00 -13.86
N ASN A 23 2.28 -9.19 -15.16
CA ASN A 23 1.33 -8.73 -16.19
C ASN A 23 -0.05 -9.38 -16.08
N LYS A 24 -0.10 -10.70 -15.84
CA LYS A 24 -1.36 -11.44 -15.73
C LYS A 24 -2.19 -11.01 -14.53
N MET A 25 -1.54 -10.75 -13.39
CA MET A 25 -2.22 -10.26 -12.20
C MET A 25 -2.75 -8.85 -12.41
N ASN A 26 -1.95 -7.97 -13.00
CA ASN A 26 -2.37 -6.60 -13.32
C ASN A 26 -3.60 -6.56 -14.24
N GLU A 27 -3.68 -7.46 -15.22
CA GLU A 27 -4.84 -7.55 -16.12
C GLU A 27 -6.08 -8.10 -15.41
N LEU A 28 -5.94 -9.10 -14.53
CA LEU A 28 -7.05 -9.86 -13.96
C LEU A 28 -7.53 -9.34 -12.61
N LYS A 29 -6.71 -8.58 -11.86
CA LYS A 29 -7.08 -8.08 -10.52
C LYS A 29 -8.34 -7.21 -10.53
N HIS A 30 -8.63 -6.51 -11.61
CA HIS A 30 -9.82 -5.68 -11.75
C HIS A 30 -11.08 -6.45 -12.22
N ARG A 31 -10.92 -7.69 -12.65
CA ARG A 31 -12.02 -8.51 -13.19
C ARG A 31 -12.35 -9.72 -12.33
N LYS A 32 -11.42 -10.18 -11.50
CA LYS A 32 -11.58 -11.40 -10.71
C LYS A 32 -11.14 -11.16 -9.27
N MET A 33 -12.09 -11.29 -8.35
CA MET A 33 -11.89 -11.10 -6.92
C MET A 33 -10.71 -11.90 -6.35
N LEU A 34 -10.51 -13.13 -6.85
CA LEU A 34 -9.39 -13.98 -6.43
C LEU A 34 -8.03 -13.32 -6.70
N TYR A 35 -7.85 -12.76 -7.90
CA TYR A 35 -6.58 -12.09 -8.24
C TYR A 35 -6.36 -10.81 -7.44
N LEU A 36 -7.43 -10.06 -7.16
CA LEU A 36 -7.38 -8.90 -6.29
C LEU A 36 -7.00 -9.28 -4.84
N SER A 37 -7.59 -10.36 -4.31
CA SER A 37 -7.25 -10.86 -2.97
C SER A 37 -5.79 -11.36 -2.88
N VAL A 38 -5.32 -12.07 -3.90
CA VAL A 38 -3.92 -12.52 -3.97
C VAL A 38 -2.97 -11.32 -4.04
N HIS A 39 -3.31 -10.30 -4.84
CA HIS A 39 -2.52 -9.08 -4.95
C HIS A 39 -2.42 -8.34 -3.61
N GLY A 40 -3.54 -8.11 -2.93
CA GLY A 40 -3.55 -7.52 -1.59
C GLY A 40 -2.78 -8.35 -0.55
N GLY A 41 -2.83 -9.68 -0.65
CA GLY A 41 -2.05 -10.59 0.17
C GLY A 41 -0.54 -10.46 -0.05
N ILE A 42 -0.10 -10.40 -1.32
CA ILE A 42 1.31 -10.17 -1.67
C ILE A 42 1.77 -8.80 -1.11
N TYR A 43 0.97 -7.76 -1.30
CA TYR A 43 1.25 -6.44 -0.78
C TYR A 43 1.46 -6.45 0.75
N MET A 44 0.58 -7.14 1.49
CA MET A 44 0.68 -7.31 2.94
C MET A 44 1.96 -8.01 3.35
N VAL A 45 2.32 -9.12 2.69
CA VAL A 45 3.56 -9.88 2.96
C VAL A 45 4.79 -9.01 2.72
N VAL A 46 4.83 -8.25 1.63
CA VAL A 46 5.93 -7.34 1.31
C VAL A 46 6.09 -6.28 2.40
N LEU A 47 5.00 -5.69 2.87
CA LEU A 47 5.05 -4.72 3.96
C LEU A 47 5.55 -5.33 5.27
N ILE A 48 5.12 -6.56 5.61
CA ILE A 48 5.64 -7.25 6.80
C ILE A 48 7.14 -7.42 6.69
N ILE A 49 7.63 -7.97 5.58
CA ILE A 49 9.06 -8.19 5.35
C ILE A 49 9.82 -6.86 5.42
N ALA A 50 9.38 -5.85 4.68
CA ALA A 50 10.03 -4.55 4.60
C ALA A 50 10.11 -3.84 5.96
N THR A 51 9.07 -3.94 6.78
CA THR A 51 9.02 -3.28 8.09
C THR A 51 9.74 -4.05 9.20
N GLN A 52 9.85 -5.38 9.07
CA GLN A 52 10.55 -6.22 10.05
C GLN A 52 12.07 -6.22 9.86
N PHE A 53 12.53 -6.30 8.61
CA PHE A 53 13.95 -6.43 8.30
C PHE A 53 14.69 -5.10 8.16
N THR A 54 14.01 -3.96 8.32
CA THR A 54 14.63 -2.65 8.15
C THR A 54 14.60 -1.86 9.45
N LEU A 55 15.78 -1.66 10.04
CA LEU A 55 15.98 -0.80 11.21
C LEU A 55 15.49 0.65 10.99
N LEU A 56 15.40 1.08 9.72
CA LEU A 56 14.91 2.40 9.33
C LEU A 56 13.47 2.66 9.76
N ILE A 57 12.61 1.63 9.77
CA ILE A 57 11.18 1.79 10.06
C ILE A 57 10.89 1.85 11.55
N GLY A 58 11.67 1.16 12.38
CA GLY A 58 11.57 1.23 13.84
C GLY A 58 10.25 0.75 14.43
N LEU A 59 9.43 -0.01 13.70
CA LEU A 59 8.21 -0.62 14.23
C LEU A 59 8.51 -1.90 14.99
N THR A 60 7.81 -2.12 16.11
CA THR A 60 7.83 -3.43 16.78
C THR A 60 7.11 -4.48 15.92
N PRO A 61 7.38 -5.79 16.07
CA PRO A 61 6.72 -6.84 15.27
C PRO A 61 5.20 -6.74 15.25
N ILE A 62 4.60 -6.43 16.38
CA ILE A 62 3.14 -6.28 16.51
C ILE A 62 2.61 -5.05 15.76
N LEU A 63 3.33 -3.92 15.82
CA LEU A 63 2.96 -2.71 15.09
C LEU A 63 3.17 -2.88 13.60
N ALA A 64 4.24 -3.54 13.18
CA ALA A 64 4.48 -3.87 11.78
C ALA A 64 3.39 -4.78 11.21
N LEU A 65 2.94 -5.78 11.98
CA LEU A 65 1.81 -6.63 11.58
C LEU A 65 0.51 -5.81 11.44
N LYS A 66 0.17 -4.97 12.43
CA LYS A 66 -1.00 -4.09 12.37
C LYS A 66 -0.93 -3.14 11.18
N PHE A 67 0.24 -2.54 10.93
CA PHE A 67 0.49 -1.67 9.80
C PHE A 67 0.28 -2.39 8.46
N ALA A 68 0.85 -3.57 8.31
CA ALA A 68 0.74 -4.36 7.08
C ALA A 68 -0.70 -4.83 6.83
N VAL A 69 -1.41 -5.31 7.87
CA VAL A 69 -2.80 -5.75 7.75
C VAL A 69 -3.71 -4.58 7.38
N PHE A 70 -3.58 -3.43 8.07
CA PHE A 70 -4.36 -2.24 7.75
C PHE A 70 -4.14 -1.78 6.31
N ASN A 71 -2.86 -1.64 5.91
CA ASN A 71 -2.54 -1.17 4.56
C ASN A 71 -2.88 -2.20 3.47
N GLY A 72 -2.75 -3.50 3.74
CA GLY A 72 -3.18 -4.55 2.81
C GLY A 72 -4.69 -4.55 2.57
N LEU A 73 -5.48 -4.37 3.63
CA LEU A 73 -6.94 -4.24 3.51
C LEU A 73 -7.34 -2.94 2.81
N ALA A 74 -6.71 -1.82 3.18
CA ALA A 74 -6.95 -0.53 2.53
C ALA A 74 -6.58 -0.60 1.04
N HIS A 75 -5.45 -1.21 0.70
CA HIS A 75 -5.01 -1.43 -0.68
C HIS A 75 -6.05 -2.25 -1.47
N PHE A 76 -6.52 -3.36 -0.90
CA PHE A 76 -7.57 -4.17 -1.52
C PHE A 76 -8.84 -3.36 -1.79
N VAL A 77 -9.31 -2.56 -0.82
CA VAL A 77 -10.52 -1.75 -0.95
C VAL A 77 -10.36 -0.68 -2.02
N VAL A 78 -9.25 0.04 -2.01
CA VAL A 78 -8.98 1.09 -3.01
C VAL A 78 -8.89 0.49 -4.40
N ASP A 79 -8.13 -0.59 -4.59
CA ASP A 79 -8.01 -1.30 -5.87
C ASP A 79 -9.36 -1.84 -6.38
N PHE A 80 -10.23 -2.28 -5.48
CA PHE A 80 -11.58 -2.73 -5.84
C PHE A 80 -12.40 -1.59 -6.49
N PHE A 81 -12.42 -0.42 -5.86
CA PHE A 81 -13.16 0.72 -6.38
C PHE A 81 -12.52 1.34 -7.62
N THR A 82 -11.23 1.58 -7.59
CA THR A 82 -10.51 2.18 -8.73
C THR A 82 -10.45 1.24 -9.92
N GLY A 83 -10.34 -0.08 -9.66
CA GLY A 83 -10.43 -1.12 -10.70
C GLY A 83 -11.78 -1.12 -11.40
N GLY A 84 -12.88 -1.06 -10.65
CA GLY A 84 -14.21 -0.89 -11.22
C GLY A 84 -14.34 0.38 -12.06
N TRP A 85 -13.73 1.47 -11.60
CA TRP A 85 -13.70 2.74 -12.34
C TRP A 85 -12.89 2.65 -13.63
N LYS A 86 -11.74 1.96 -13.63
CA LYS A 86 -10.92 1.71 -14.83
C LYS A 86 -11.66 0.91 -15.91
N GLU A 87 -12.65 0.10 -15.54
CA GLU A 87 -13.46 -0.69 -16.47
C GLU A 87 -14.60 0.12 -17.13
N THR A 88 -14.86 1.35 -16.70
CA THR A 88 -15.91 2.21 -17.29
C THR A 88 -15.59 2.65 -18.72
N LYS A 89 -16.65 2.94 -19.50
CA LYS A 89 -16.49 3.49 -20.85
C LYS A 89 -15.71 4.81 -20.87
N TRP A 90 -15.89 5.65 -19.85
CA TRP A 90 -15.18 6.92 -19.73
C TRP A 90 -13.67 6.70 -19.54
N ALA A 91 -13.27 5.79 -18.68
CA ALA A 91 -11.85 5.47 -18.48
C ALA A 91 -11.21 4.91 -19.76
N LYS A 92 -11.94 4.06 -20.49
CA LYS A 92 -11.47 3.42 -21.72
C LYS A 92 -11.52 4.34 -22.94
N SER A 93 -12.18 5.49 -22.86
CA SER A 93 -12.31 6.44 -23.99
C SER A 93 -11.02 7.16 -24.34
N SER A 94 -10.06 7.27 -23.40
CA SER A 94 -8.76 7.88 -23.66
C SER A 94 -7.68 7.41 -22.67
N ILE A 95 -6.43 7.40 -23.16
CA ILE A 95 -5.25 7.11 -22.31
C ILE A 95 -5.17 8.09 -21.14
N ARG A 96 -5.50 9.37 -21.37
CA ARG A 96 -5.50 10.40 -20.32
C ARG A 96 -6.45 10.05 -19.18
N ASN A 97 -7.69 9.64 -19.49
CA ASN A 97 -8.69 9.31 -18.49
C ASN A 97 -8.26 8.10 -17.64
N HIS A 98 -7.72 7.08 -18.29
CA HIS A 98 -7.17 5.90 -17.61
C HIS A 98 -6.00 6.28 -16.69
N SER A 99 -5.07 7.11 -17.17
CA SER A 99 -3.92 7.57 -16.39
C SER A 99 -4.33 8.42 -15.18
N LEU A 100 -5.36 9.27 -15.30
CA LEU A 100 -5.88 10.05 -14.18
C LEU A 100 -6.38 9.16 -13.05
N ILE A 101 -7.11 8.08 -13.37
CA ILE A 101 -7.57 7.12 -12.34
C ILE A 101 -6.37 6.42 -11.70
N THR A 102 -5.37 6.05 -12.49
CA THR A 102 -4.16 5.39 -11.99
C THR A 102 -3.35 6.30 -11.06
N ILE A 103 -3.21 7.58 -11.41
CA ILE A 103 -2.53 8.57 -10.54
C ILE A 103 -3.31 8.76 -9.24
N PHE A 104 -4.63 8.88 -9.32
CA PHE A 104 -5.50 9.02 -8.14
C PHE A 104 -5.43 7.79 -7.24
N ASP A 105 -5.43 6.61 -7.81
CA ASP A 105 -5.25 5.33 -7.15
C ASP A 105 -3.97 5.30 -6.31
N HIS A 106 -2.81 5.54 -6.94
CA HIS A 106 -1.52 5.58 -6.24
C HIS A 106 -1.45 6.70 -5.19
N PHE A 107 -2.06 7.85 -5.47
CA PHE A 107 -2.11 8.96 -4.50
C PHE A 107 -2.84 8.55 -3.21
N ILE A 108 -3.98 7.87 -3.32
CA ILE A 108 -4.71 7.37 -2.15
C ILE A 108 -3.88 6.33 -1.38
N HIS A 109 -3.28 5.36 -2.09
CA HIS A 109 -2.45 4.32 -1.46
C HIS A 109 -1.28 4.91 -0.67
N ILE A 110 -0.52 5.82 -1.30
CA ILE A 110 0.62 6.48 -0.66
C ILE A 110 0.16 7.32 0.54
N THR A 111 -0.94 8.06 0.40
CA THR A 111 -1.49 8.86 1.49
C THR A 111 -1.87 7.99 2.69
N LEU A 112 -2.61 6.90 2.47
CA LEU A 112 -3.00 5.98 3.54
C LEU A 112 -1.79 5.30 4.19
N LEU A 113 -0.80 4.90 3.39
CA LEU A 113 0.44 4.30 3.87
C LEU A 113 1.20 5.24 4.82
N LEU A 114 1.38 6.49 4.42
CA LEU A 114 2.12 7.47 5.21
C LEU A 114 1.35 7.91 6.47
N LEU A 115 0.05 8.14 6.36
CA LEU A 115 -0.79 8.51 7.50
C LEU A 115 -0.88 7.38 8.54
N SER A 116 -1.05 6.14 8.10
CA SER A 116 -1.12 5.00 9.01
C SER A 116 0.21 4.76 9.73
N TYR A 117 1.33 4.96 9.05
CA TYR A 117 2.65 4.87 9.65
C TYR A 117 2.86 5.96 10.71
N ASP A 118 2.53 7.21 10.39
CA ASP A 118 2.66 8.35 11.30
C ASP A 118 1.78 8.18 12.54
N TYR A 119 0.53 7.75 12.36
CA TYR A 119 -0.39 7.45 13.45
C TYR A 119 0.15 6.35 14.39
N LEU A 120 0.75 5.30 13.86
CA LEU A 120 1.32 4.22 14.67
C LEU A 120 2.56 4.66 15.44
N LEU A 121 3.36 5.59 14.90
CA LEU A 121 4.49 6.19 15.62
C LEU A 121 4.02 7.10 16.74
N ASP A 122 3.05 7.98 16.50
CA ASP A 122 2.49 8.86 17.51
C ASP A 122 1.81 8.07 18.65
N GLY A 123 1.10 7.00 18.31
CA GLY A 123 0.53 6.08 19.29
C GLY A 123 1.56 5.43 20.20
N ARG A 124 2.80 5.22 19.73
CA ARG A 124 3.92 4.73 20.57
C ARG A 124 4.37 5.79 21.58
N ILE A 125 4.39 7.05 21.19
CA ILE A 125 4.76 8.17 22.07
C ILE A 125 3.73 8.31 23.19
N LEU A 126 2.44 8.24 22.87
CA LEU A 126 1.35 8.35 23.84
C LEU A 126 1.24 7.18 24.81
N LEU A 127 1.64 5.97 24.40
CA LEU A 127 1.59 4.76 25.24
C LEU A 127 2.85 4.55 26.10
N GLY A 128 3.73 5.55 26.19
CA GLY A 128 4.89 5.52 27.11
C GLY A 128 5.96 4.49 26.76
N GLY A 129 6.00 4.02 25.52
CA GLY A 129 7.06 3.16 25.01
C GLY A 129 8.36 3.94 24.92
N SER A 130 9.24 3.79 25.92
CA SER A 130 10.62 4.28 25.88
C SER A 130 11.25 3.85 24.56
N ILE A 131 11.74 4.82 23.80
CA ILE A 131 12.56 4.57 22.62
C ILE A 131 13.85 3.92 23.14
N ILE A 132 13.96 2.62 22.99
CA ILE A 132 15.28 1.97 23.10
C ILE A 132 15.96 2.32 21.77
N VAL A 133 16.88 3.24 21.86
CA VAL A 133 17.82 3.61 20.78
C VAL A 133 18.74 2.44 20.53
#